data_9a06bfc6a6c3674946cafe04897b1845
#
_entry.id   9a06bfc6a6c3674946cafe04897b1845
#
_cell.length_a   1.000
_cell.length_b   1.000
_cell.length_c   1.000
_cell.angle_alpha   90.00
_cell.angle_beta   90.00
_cell.angle_gamma   90.00
#
_symmetry.space_group_name_H-M   'P 1'
#
loop_
_entity.id
_entity.type
_entity.pdbx_description
1 polymer ?
#
loop_
_entity_poly.entity_id
_entity_poly.type
_entity_poly.pdbx_seq_one_letter_code
_entity_poly.pdbx_strand_id
1 'polypeptide(L)'
;MILVCLDGEPHSRGAIRWAIRLGLSLPAEVTALHIIDPWLKKFYNELYSQGRRQYLEYVDACLQAKAEQVHQEFTEMCQTQGLEARFKVRRGEPLQEILEELRQTVPQLLITGGKQLNAWGRFRSRGLPFRLQKKADAPISMLSVID
;
A
#
# COMPACT_ATOMS: atom_id res chain seq x y z
N MET A 1 -6.25 16.14 0.15
CA MET A 1 -5.78 14.99 -0.63
C MET A 1 -6.19 13.70 0.09
N ILE A 2 -6.61 12.72 -0.66
CA ILE A 2 -6.95 11.38 -0.18
C ILE A 2 -5.78 10.46 -0.53
N LEU A 3 -5.22 9.77 0.44
CA LEU A 3 -4.15 8.80 0.25
C LEU A 3 -4.73 7.39 0.37
N VAL A 4 -4.53 6.53 -0.64
CA VAL A 4 -4.95 5.13 -0.61
C VAL A 4 -3.72 4.24 -0.66
N CYS A 5 -3.58 3.36 0.34
CA CYS A 5 -2.47 2.40 0.39
C CYS A 5 -2.88 1.08 -0.25
N LEU A 6 -2.08 0.61 -1.20
CA LEU A 6 -2.35 -0.58 -2.00
C LEU A 6 -1.21 -1.58 -1.85
N ASP A 7 -1.53 -2.80 -1.46
CA ASP A 7 -0.56 -3.89 -1.31
C ASP A 7 -0.49 -4.83 -2.52
N GLY A 8 -1.37 -4.63 -3.51
CA GLY A 8 -1.44 -5.47 -4.71
C GLY A 8 -2.23 -6.75 -4.54
N GLU A 9 -2.81 -6.98 -3.38
CA GLU A 9 -3.69 -8.12 -3.15
C GLU A 9 -5.11 -7.84 -3.64
N PRO A 10 -5.92 -8.87 -3.92
CA PRO A 10 -7.28 -8.66 -4.45
C PRO A 10 -8.18 -7.76 -3.59
N HIS A 11 -8.01 -7.78 -2.28
CA HIS A 11 -8.78 -6.93 -1.37
C HIS A 11 -8.47 -5.42 -1.52
N SER A 12 -7.35 -5.06 -2.13
CA SER A 12 -7.01 -3.66 -2.43
C SER A 12 -8.01 -3.01 -3.41
N ARG A 13 -8.68 -3.80 -4.23
CA ARG A 13 -9.68 -3.29 -5.19
C ARG A 13 -10.83 -2.57 -4.50
N GLY A 14 -11.27 -3.06 -3.34
CA GLY A 14 -12.26 -2.37 -2.52
C GLY A 14 -11.80 -0.99 -2.10
N ALA A 15 -10.55 -0.87 -1.67
CA ALA A 15 -9.95 0.42 -1.31
C ALA A 15 -9.89 1.37 -2.50
N ILE A 16 -9.52 0.87 -3.68
CA ILE A 16 -9.49 1.66 -4.92
C ILE A 16 -10.90 2.19 -5.25
N ARG A 17 -11.92 1.34 -5.21
CA ARG A 17 -13.31 1.76 -5.48
C ARG A 17 -13.77 2.86 -4.55
N TRP A 18 -13.47 2.77 -3.26
CA TRP A 18 -13.79 3.81 -2.30
C TRP A 18 -13.02 5.10 -2.55
N ALA A 19 -11.74 5.00 -2.89
CA ALA A 19 -10.93 6.17 -3.23
C ALA A 19 -11.48 6.89 -4.46
N ILE A 20 -11.89 6.14 -5.50
CA ILE A 20 -12.50 6.71 -6.70
C ILE A 20 -13.83 7.40 -6.36
N ARG A 21 -14.69 6.71 -5.62
CA ARG A 21 -16.02 7.26 -5.23
C ARG A 21 -15.86 8.57 -4.45
N LEU A 22 -14.97 8.60 -3.48
CA LEU A 22 -14.73 9.78 -2.68
C LEU A 22 -14.01 10.87 -3.48
N GLY A 23 -13.06 10.52 -4.33
CA GLY A 23 -12.36 11.48 -5.19
C GLY A 23 -13.27 12.15 -6.22
N LEU A 24 -14.31 11.45 -6.70
CA LEU A 24 -15.31 12.03 -7.60
C LEU A 24 -16.35 12.86 -6.84
N SER A 25 -16.61 12.56 -5.58
CA SER A 25 -17.63 13.22 -4.76
C SER A 25 -17.11 14.45 -4.01
N LEU A 26 -15.81 14.49 -3.74
CA LEU A 26 -15.16 15.55 -2.96
C LEU A 26 -14.17 16.32 -3.85
N PRO A 27 -13.97 17.62 -3.61
CA PRO A 27 -12.94 18.37 -4.32
C PRO A 27 -11.54 18.05 -3.76
N ALA A 28 -11.13 16.79 -3.86
CA ALA A 28 -9.86 16.30 -3.31
C ALA A 28 -9.10 15.47 -4.33
N GLU A 29 -7.79 15.70 -4.41
CA GLU A 29 -6.90 14.86 -5.20
C GLU A 29 -6.74 13.48 -4.55
N VAL A 30 -6.60 12.44 -5.38
CA VAL A 30 -6.37 11.07 -4.93
C VAL A 30 -4.95 10.67 -5.32
N THR A 31 -4.21 10.14 -4.34
CA THR A 31 -2.89 9.57 -4.54
C THR A 31 -2.88 8.14 -4.01
N ALA A 32 -2.47 7.19 -4.84
CA ALA A 32 -2.21 5.84 -4.39
C ALA A 32 -0.74 5.69 -3.97
N LEU A 33 -0.53 4.93 -2.91
CA LEU A 33 0.79 4.60 -2.40
C LEU A 33 0.96 3.09 -2.36
N HIS A 34 2.01 2.61 -2.99
CA HIS A 34 2.44 1.22 -2.91
C HIS A 34 3.81 1.15 -2.27
N ILE A 35 3.97 0.25 -1.29
CA ILE A 35 5.24 0.04 -0.60
C ILE A 35 5.87 -1.25 -1.10
N ILE A 36 7.10 -1.15 -1.62
CA ILE A 36 7.94 -2.30 -1.91
C ILE A 36 8.70 -2.64 -0.63
N ASP A 37 8.35 -3.77 -0.02
CA ASP A 37 9.02 -4.24 1.19
C ASP A 37 10.19 -5.17 0.81
N PRO A 38 11.44 -4.77 1.06
CA PRO A 38 12.61 -5.59 0.75
C PRO A 38 12.87 -6.70 1.77
N TRP A 39 11.96 -6.96 2.70
CA TRP A 39 12.14 -7.95 3.76
C TRP A 39 12.47 -9.35 3.21
N LEU A 40 11.80 -9.77 2.14
CA LEU A 40 12.07 -11.05 1.50
C LEU A 40 13.52 -11.13 1.01
N LYS A 41 14.06 -10.04 0.45
CA LYS A 41 15.45 -9.97 0.02
C LYS A 41 16.41 -10.13 1.19
N LYS A 42 16.17 -9.47 2.31
CA LYS A 42 16.97 -9.60 3.53
C LYS A 42 16.91 -11.01 4.10
N PHE A 43 15.70 -11.58 4.16
CA PHE A 43 15.49 -12.94 4.67
C PHE A 43 16.30 -13.96 3.88
N TYR A 44 16.26 -13.94 2.55
CA TYR A 44 17.03 -14.83 1.71
C TYR A 44 18.55 -14.56 1.79
N ASN A 45 18.92 -13.32 2.00
CA ASN A 45 20.33 -12.95 2.20
C ASN A 45 20.92 -13.60 3.47
N GLU A 46 20.14 -13.81 4.49
CA GLU A 46 20.54 -14.47 5.74
C GLU A 46 20.57 -16.00 5.62
N LEU A 47 19.63 -16.58 4.87
CA LEU A 47 19.45 -18.04 4.79
C LEU A 47 20.35 -18.72 3.74
N TYR A 48 20.71 -18.05 2.66
CA TYR A 48 21.41 -18.65 1.52
C TYR A 48 22.71 -17.92 1.20
N SER A 49 23.84 -18.60 1.39
CA SER A 49 25.17 -18.01 1.20
C SER A 49 25.73 -18.14 -0.23
N GLN A 50 25.22 -19.08 -1.05
CA GLN A 50 25.71 -19.33 -2.41
C GLN A 50 24.56 -19.34 -3.43
N GLY A 51 24.83 -18.89 -4.66
CA GLY A 51 23.81 -18.72 -5.70
C GLY A 51 22.83 -17.55 -5.44
N ARG A 52 23.11 -16.81 -4.41
CA ARG A 52 22.28 -15.79 -3.81
C ARG A 52 22.01 -14.60 -4.73
N ARG A 53 23.01 -14.18 -5.51
CA ARG A 53 22.94 -12.98 -6.36
C ARG A 53 21.82 -13.08 -7.41
N GLN A 54 21.76 -14.18 -8.13
CA GLN A 54 20.72 -14.41 -9.16
C GLN A 54 19.33 -14.49 -8.54
N TYR A 55 19.22 -15.12 -7.38
CA TYR A 55 17.94 -15.22 -6.67
C TYR A 55 17.47 -13.85 -6.16
N LEU A 56 18.36 -13.03 -5.63
CA LEU A 56 18.04 -11.68 -5.16
C LEU A 56 17.63 -10.76 -6.31
N GLU A 57 18.29 -10.88 -7.47
CA GLU A 57 17.91 -10.18 -8.70
C GLU A 57 16.50 -10.60 -9.15
N TYR A 58 16.19 -11.90 -9.06
CA TYR A 58 14.85 -12.41 -9.37
C TYR A 58 13.80 -11.84 -8.42
N VAL A 59 14.06 -11.81 -7.12
CA VAL A 59 13.14 -11.23 -6.12
C VAL A 59 12.91 -9.75 -6.38
N ASP A 60 13.96 -8.99 -6.66
CA ASP A 60 13.84 -7.56 -7.00
C ASP A 60 12.98 -7.36 -8.26
N ALA A 61 13.19 -8.18 -9.29
CA ALA A 61 12.39 -8.12 -10.51
C ALA A 61 10.92 -8.42 -10.24
N CYS A 62 10.62 -9.40 -9.40
CA CYS A 62 9.24 -9.73 -9.00
C CYS A 62 8.58 -8.60 -8.21
N LEU A 63 9.30 -7.98 -7.29
CA LEU A 63 8.78 -6.86 -6.51
C LEU A 63 8.49 -5.65 -7.41
N GLN A 64 9.37 -5.37 -8.35
CA GLN A 64 9.19 -4.29 -9.32
C GLN A 64 8.02 -4.56 -10.27
N ALA A 65 7.90 -5.79 -10.77
CA ALA A 65 6.79 -6.20 -11.62
C ALA A 65 5.45 -6.08 -10.89
N LYS A 66 5.40 -6.44 -9.60
CA LYS A 66 4.20 -6.26 -8.78
C LYS A 66 3.82 -4.80 -8.62
N ALA A 67 4.80 -3.92 -8.38
CA ALA A 67 4.56 -2.48 -8.29
C ALA A 67 3.98 -1.91 -9.59
N GLU A 68 4.51 -2.33 -10.73
CA GLU A 68 4.00 -1.93 -12.05
C GLU A 68 2.58 -2.44 -12.29
N GLN A 69 2.27 -3.67 -11.89
CA GLN A 69 0.94 -4.25 -11.99
C GLN A 69 -0.07 -3.46 -11.14
N VAL A 70 0.29 -3.11 -9.93
CA VAL A 70 -0.56 -2.32 -9.03
C VAL A 70 -0.81 -0.92 -9.63
N HIS A 71 0.23 -0.31 -10.16
CA HIS A 71 0.14 0.98 -10.84
C HIS A 71 -0.83 0.92 -12.02
N GLN A 72 -0.66 -0.08 -12.88
CA GLN A 72 -1.51 -0.25 -14.05
C GLN A 72 -2.98 -0.48 -13.66
N GLU A 73 -3.23 -1.38 -12.73
CA GLU A 73 -4.59 -1.67 -12.26
C GLU A 73 -5.27 -0.43 -11.68
N PHE A 74 -4.57 0.29 -10.82
CA PHE A 74 -5.08 1.53 -10.25
C PHE A 74 -5.40 2.58 -11.31
N THR A 75 -4.47 2.80 -12.23
CA THR A 75 -4.61 3.77 -13.31
C THR A 75 -5.80 3.44 -14.21
N GLU A 76 -5.95 2.18 -14.60
CA GLU A 76 -7.06 1.72 -15.44
C GLU A 76 -8.41 1.91 -14.74
N MET A 77 -8.50 1.56 -13.46
CA MET A 77 -9.73 1.74 -12.69
C MET A 77 -10.11 3.23 -12.57
N CYS A 78 -9.13 4.09 -12.33
CA CYS A 78 -9.37 5.54 -12.26
C CYS A 78 -9.79 6.12 -13.61
N GLN A 79 -9.12 5.76 -14.69
CA GLN A 79 -9.44 6.25 -16.04
C GLN A 79 -10.83 5.82 -16.48
N THR A 80 -11.21 4.59 -16.20
CA THR A 80 -12.56 4.07 -16.51
C THR A 80 -13.66 4.90 -15.86
N GLN A 81 -13.40 5.45 -14.69
CA GLN A 81 -14.35 6.28 -13.95
C GLN A 81 -14.17 7.78 -14.16
N GLY A 82 -13.20 8.18 -14.99
CA GLY A 82 -12.93 9.57 -15.28
C GLY A 82 -12.25 10.35 -14.15
N LEU A 83 -11.51 9.65 -13.28
CA LEU A 83 -10.75 10.27 -12.19
C LEU A 83 -9.28 10.40 -12.56
N GLU A 84 -8.75 11.61 -12.47
CA GLU A 84 -7.30 11.83 -12.48
C GLU A 84 -6.74 11.59 -11.09
N ALA A 85 -5.73 10.71 -11.00
CA ALA A 85 -5.10 10.34 -9.75
C ALA A 85 -3.60 10.15 -9.93
N ARG A 86 -2.87 10.24 -8.84
CA ARG A 86 -1.42 10.04 -8.82
C ARG A 86 -1.08 8.69 -8.23
N PHE A 87 0.04 8.14 -8.63
CA PHE A 87 0.57 6.89 -8.09
C PHE A 87 1.99 7.10 -7.60
N LYS A 88 2.29 6.63 -6.39
CA LYS A 88 3.58 6.78 -5.76
C LYS A 88 4.06 5.43 -5.22
N VAL A 89 5.34 5.16 -5.39
CA VAL A 89 5.99 3.97 -4.86
C VAL A 89 7.05 4.38 -3.85
N ARG A 90 7.06 3.74 -2.70
CA ARG A 90 8.13 3.86 -1.70
C ARG A 90 8.72 2.47 -1.45
N ARG A 91 9.94 2.44 -0.98
CA ARG A 91 10.64 1.19 -0.68
C ARG A 91 11.08 1.22 0.78
N GLY A 92 10.72 0.20 1.54
CA GLY A 92 11.09 0.13 2.94
C GLY A 92 10.11 -0.73 3.76
N GLU A 93 10.17 -0.59 5.07
CA GLU A 93 9.23 -1.25 5.99
C GLU A 93 7.88 -0.51 5.90
N PRO A 94 6.76 -1.24 5.62
CA PRO A 94 5.48 -0.60 5.30
C PRO A 94 5.00 0.43 6.32
N LEU A 95 5.03 0.10 7.60
CA LEU A 95 4.57 1.03 8.63
C LEU A 95 5.39 2.32 8.64
N GLN A 96 6.71 2.22 8.57
CA GLN A 96 7.59 3.39 8.61
C GLN A 96 7.42 4.26 7.36
N GLU A 97 7.31 3.65 6.18
CA GLU A 97 7.16 4.36 4.93
C GLU A 97 5.80 5.07 4.83
N ILE A 98 4.73 4.43 5.31
CA ILE A 98 3.41 5.07 5.35
C ILE A 98 3.41 6.25 6.34
N LEU A 99 4.00 6.07 7.52
CA LEU A 99 4.10 7.16 8.50
C LEU A 99 4.88 8.34 7.95
N GLU A 100 5.97 8.09 7.23
CA GLU A 100 6.75 9.15 6.60
C GLU A 100 5.94 9.87 5.52
N GLU A 101 5.20 9.14 4.70
CA GLU A 101 4.30 9.74 3.71
C GLU A 101 3.23 10.60 4.37
N LEU A 102 2.66 10.16 5.48
CA LEU A 102 1.67 10.92 6.24
C LEU A 102 2.25 12.23 6.79
N ARG A 103 3.50 12.21 7.25
CA ARG A 103 4.17 13.43 7.71
C ARG A 103 4.40 14.42 6.58
N GLN A 104 4.80 13.92 5.40
CA GLN A 104 5.13 14.77 4.25
C GLN A 104 3.89 15.36 3.58
N THR A 105 2.81 14.61 3.48
CA THR A 105 1.64 14.99 2.66
C THR A 105 0.44 15.45 3.49
N VAL A 106 0.36 15.06 4.74
CA VAL A 106 -0.75 15.39 5.66
C VAL A 106 -2.12 15.22 4.96
N PRO A 107 -2.50 14.01 4.54
CA PRO A 107 -3.74 13.78 3.83
C PRO A 107 -4.96 14.02 4.72
N GLN A 108 -6.08 14.40 4.11
CA GLN A 108 -7.36 14.53 4.81
C GLN A 108 -7.96 13.18 5.19
N LEU A 109 -7.69 12.16 4.38
CA LEU A 109 -8.19 10.81 4.58
C LEU A 109 -7.15 9.79 4.10
N LEU A 110 -6.93 8.76 4.91
CA LEU A 110 -6.15 7.59 4.55
C LEU A 110 -7.11 6.41 4.34
N ILE A 111 -7.04 5.76 3.17
CA ILE A 111 -7.82 4.56 2.86
C ILE A 111 -6.88 3.37 2.81
N THR A 112 -7.22 2.32 3.52
CA THR A 112 -6.49 1.04 3.49
C THR A 112 -7.43 -0.10 3.16
N GLY A 113 -6.97 -1.04 2.37
CA GLY A 113 -7.66 -2.32 2.18
C GLY A 113 -7.28 -3.30 3.27
N GLY A 114 -8.16 -4.26 3.54
CA GLY A 114 -7.90 -5.32 4.49
C GLY A 114 -8.78 -6.52 4.23
N LYS A 115 -8.35 -7.67 4.72
CA LYS A 115 -9.19 -8.87 4.81
C LYS A 115 -9.78 -8.96 6.21
N GLN A 116 -10.97 -9.56 6.30
CA GLN A 116 -11.43 -10.06 7.58
C GLN A 116 -10.55 -11.27 7.94
N LEU A 117 -9.59 -11.03 8.82
CA LEU A 117 -8.60 -12.03 9.18
C LEU A 117 -9.01 -12.77 10.45
N ASN A 118 -8.76 -14.10 10.48
CA ASN A 118 -8.77 -14.83 11.74
C ASN A 118 -7.60 -14.37 12.63
N ALA A 119 -7.53 -14.87 13.87
CA ALA A 119 -6.48 -14.47 14.82
C ALA A 119 -5.06 -14.69 14.25
N TRP A 120 -4.86 -15.77 13.50
CA TRP A 120 -3.58 -16.06 12.85
C TRP A 120 -3.24 -15.05 11.76
N GLY A 121 -4.20 -14.72 10.89
CA GLY A 121 -4.02 -13.72 9.85
C GLY A 121 -3.73 -12.33 10.41
N ARG A 122 -4.41 -11.95 11.51
CA ARG A 122 -4.14 -10.69 12.21
C ARG A 122 -2.72 -10.64 12.78
N PHE A 123 -2.25 -11.75 13.31
CA PHE A 123 -0.87 -11.86 13.79
C PHE A 123 0.14 -11.68 12.65
N ARG A 124 -0.11 -12.31 11.50
CA ARG A 124 0.74 -12.20 10.30
C ARG A 124 0.81 -10.78 9.73
N SER A 125 -0.32 -10.12 9.61
CA SER A 125 -0.40 -8.74 9.12
C SER A 125 0.10 -7.72 10.14
N ARG A 126 0.31 -8.14 11.38
CA ARG A 126 0.70 -7.30 12.52
C ARG A 126 -0.27 -6.14 12.78
N GLY A 127 -1.52 -6.24 12.30
CA GLY A 127 -2.53 -5.21 12.52
C GLY A 127 -2.08 -3.83 12.01
N LEU A 128 -1.57 -3.74 10.79
CA LEU A 128 -1.02 -2.52 10.22
C LEU A 128 -1.93 -1.28 10.37
N PRO A 129 -3.23 -1.32 10.05
CA PRO A 129 -4.11 -0.16 10.24
C PRO A 129 -4.16 0.33 11.70
N PHE A 130 -4.25 -0.59 12.64
CA PHE A 130 -4.26 -0.28 14.07
C PHE A 130 -2.94 0.33 14.53
N ARG A 131 -1.81 -0.20 14.06
CA ARG A 131 -0.47 0.32 14.38
C ARG A 131 -0.27 1.71 13.78
N LEU A 132 -0.81 1.98 12.59
CA LEU A 132 -0.77 3.31 11.98
C LEU A 132 -1.50 4.33 12.84
N GLN A 133 -2.70 4.01 13.31
CA GLN A 133 -3.45 4.91 14.20
C GLN A 133 -2.73 5.20 15.50
N LYS A 134 -2.06 4.20 16.08
CA LYS A 134 -1.32 4.36 17.34
C LYS A 134 -0.05 5.18 17.21
N LYS A 135 0.67 5.05 16.08
CA LYS A 135 2.01 5.62 15.90
C LYS A 135 2.03 6.92 15.10
N ALA A 136 0.90 7.36 14.58
CA ALA A 136 0.83 8.62 13.88
C ALA A 136 1.07 9.80 14.85
N ASP A 137 1.84 10.78 14.39
CA ASP A 137 2.18 11.96 15.19
C ASP A 137 0.97 12.89 15.41
N ALA A 138 -0.06 12.77 14.56
CA ALA A 138 -1.29 13.53 14.63
C ALA A 138 -2.48 12.60 14.39
N PRO A 139 -3.70 12.97 14.85
CA PRO A 139 -4.91 12.21 14.53
C PRO A 139 -5.10 12.06 13.02
N ILE A 140 -5.38 10.82 12.56
CA ILE A 140 -5.61 10.51 11.15
C ILE A 140 -7.06 10.07 10.98
N SER A 141 -7.74 10.65 9.98
CA SER A 141 -9.00 10.09 9.49
C SER A 141 -8.67 8.91 8.60
N MET A 142 -9.12 7.72 8.99
CA MET A 142 -8.79 6.48 8.28
C MET A 142 -10.04 5.69 7.96
N LEU A 143 -10.14 5.23 6.71
CA LEU A 143 -11.15 4.29 6.25
C LEU A 143 -10.47 2.96 5.94
N SER A 144 -10.82 1.92 6.68
CA SER A 144 -10.39 0.56 6.38
C SER A 144 -11.51 -0.16 5.63
N VAL A 145 -11.22 -0.58 4.41
CA VAL A 145 -12.16 -1.30 3.56
C VAL A 145 -11.87 -2.79 3.70
N ILE A 146 -12.83 -3.53 4.23
CA ILE A 146 -12.72 -4.98 4.45
C ILE A 146 -13.57 -5.69 3.42
N ASP A 147 -12.93 -6.61 2.70
CA ASP A 147 -13.58 -7.49 1.71
C ASP A 147 -13.93 -8.85 2.33
#